data_ffcebb9f313448f3cd557c2abe58378f
#
_entry.id   ffcebb9f313448f3cd557c2abe58378f
#
_cell.length_a   1.000
_cell.length_b   1.000
_cell.length_c   1.000
_cell.angle_alpha   90.00
_cell.angle_beta   90.00
_cell.angle_gamma   90.00
#
_symmetry.space_group_name_H-M   'P 1'
#
loop_
_entity.id
_entity.type
_entity.pdbx_description
1 polymer ?
#
loop_
_entity_poly.entity_id
_entity_poly.type
_entity_poly.pdbx_seq_one_letter_code
_entity_poly.pdbx_strand_id
1 'polypeptide(L)'
;PVPFGEYVPLRSLLGFIPQLDQVPRDMVRGTDPVVFPMEQGQLGSVISFEGAFPRSIRAISNAGSQLMVVATNESSYGDSPTSDQLIGMTRVNAAAIGQDLVHAAITGKSTFITAAGSVGEETELYTEGVLYGDVAMRSAGPTVFTRFPNWVTLVAILGLVGALFWPGEGGLEAIVGRHRPE
;
A
#
# COMPACT_ATOMS: atom_id res chain seq x y z
N PRO A 1 7.41 -11.06 0.94
CA PRO A 1 8.72 -10.64 1.50
C PRO A 1 9.37 -9.52 0.69
N VAL A 2 10.11 -8.64 1.36
CA VAL A 2 10.80 -7.48 0.78
C VAL A 2 12.17 -7.93 0.23
N PRO A 3 12.45 -7.70 -1.06
CA PRO A 3 13.77 -8.03 -1.62
C PRO A 3 14.89 -7.27 -0.88
N PHE A 4 15.99 -7.96 -0.60
CA PHE A 4 17.17 -7.46 0.11
C PHE A 4 16.94 -7.02 1.57
N GLY A 5 15.71 -7.13 2.08
CA GLY A 5 15.38 -6.90 3.48
C GLY A 5 14.92 -8.18 4.19
N GLU A 6 14.14 -9.00 3.51
CA GLU A 6 13.56 -10.23 4.06
C GLU A 6 13.99 -11.49 3.30
N TYR A 7 14.46 -11.34 2.08
CA TYR A 7 15.07 -12.40 1.29
C TYR A 7 16.07 -11.83 0.28
N VAL A 8 17.03 -12.64 -0.14
CA VAL A 8 17.99 -12.26 -1.17
C VAL A 8 17.62 -12.92 -2.49
N PRO A 9 17.16 -12.16 -3.49
CA PRO A 9 16.91 -12.70 -4.82
C PRO A 9 18.19 -13.32 -5.39
N LEU A 10 18.10 -14.50 -5.99
CA LEU A 10 19.24 -15.22 -6.56
C LEU A 10 20.42 -15.34 -5.56
N ARG A 11 20.13 -15.65 -4.29
CA ARG A 11 21.16 -15.78 -3.22
C ARG A 11 22.35 -16.64 -3.63
N SER A 12 22.13 -17.70 -4.39
CA SER A 12 23.22 -18.56 -4.91
C SER A 12 24.22 -17.82 -5.81
N LEU A 13 23.77 -16.74 -6.46
CA LEU A 13 24.58 -15.92 -7.35
C LEU A 13 25.16 -14.68 -6.64
N LEU A 14 24.42 -14.13 -5.70
CA LEU A 14 24.74 -12.85 -5.03
C LEU A 14 25.36 -13.04 -3.63
N GLY A 15 25.45 -14.28 -3.13
CA GLY A 15 25.88 -14.57 -1.75
C GLY A 15 27.34 -14.21 -1.43
N PHE A 16 28.13 -13.72 -2.40
CA PHE A 16 29.47 -13.20 -2.17
C PHE A 16 29.49 -11.73 -1.71
N ILE A 17 28.35 -11.06 -1.66
CA ILE A 17 28.23 -9.65 -1.28
C ILE A 17 28.03 -9.56 0.24
N PRO A 18 29.03 -9.04 1.02
CA PRO A 18 28.96 -9.04 2.48
C PRO A 18 27.76 -8.28 3.07
N GLN A 19 27.28 -7.24 2.38
CA GLN A 19 26.12 -6.46 2.82
C GLN A 19 24.83 -7.28 2.91
N LEU A 20 24.76 -8.41 2.19
CA LEU A 20 23.59 -9.31 2.20
C LEU A 20 23.59 -10.26 3.41
N ASP A 21 24.65 -10.30 4.21
CA ASP A 21 24.71 -11.05 5.47
C ASP A 21 23.71 -10.47 6.52
N GLN A 22 23.26 -9.24 6.33
CA GLN A 22 22.18 -8.64 7.13
C GLN A 22 20.85 -9.37 6.97
N VAL A 23 20.68 -10.16 5.90
CA VAL A 23 19.53 -11.04 5.67
C VAL A 23 19.98 -12.49 5.83
N PRO A 24 20.14 -13.01 7.05
CA PRO A 24 20.77 -14.31 7.29
C PRO A 24 19.95 -15.49 6.77
N ARG A 25 18.63 -15.30 6.65
CA ARG A 25 17.68 -16.30 6.15
C ARG A 25 16.63 -15.66 5.27
N ASP A 26 16.23 -16.36 4.21
CA ASP A 26 15.12 -15.92 3.38
C ASP A 26 13.79 -16.24 4.07
N MET A 27 12.92 -15.24 4.20
CA MET A 27 11.57 -15.43 4.72
C MET A 27 10.71 -16.18 3.69
N VAL A 28 9.96 -17.13 4.17
CA VAL A 28 9.01 -17.89 3.34
C VAL A 28 7.83 -17.00 2.99
N ARG A 29 7.50 -16.99 1.72
CA ARG A 29 6.34 -16.24 1.22
C ARG A 29 5.05 -16.94 1.65
N GLY A 30 4.10 -16.15 2.18
CA GLY A 30 2.72 -16.62 2.35
C GLY A 30 2.06 -16.92 0.99
N THR A 31 1.16 -17.89 0.97
CA THR A 31 0.43 -18.30 -0.24
C THR A 31 -0.85 -17.52 -0.43
N ASP A 32 -1.59 -17.31 0.67
CA ASP A 32 -2.95 -16.79 0.63
C ASP A 32 -3.13 -15.61 1.60
N PRO A 33 -4.01 -14.65 1.27
CA PRO A 33 -4.40 -13.61 2.21
C PRO A 33 -5.17 -14.23 3.38
N VAL A 34 -4.83 -13.79 4.60
CA VAL A 34 -5.46 -14.29 5.83
C VAL A 34 -6.47 -13.27 6.34
N VAL A 35 -7.67 -13.73 6.64
CA VAL A 35 -8.73 -12.96 7.29
C VAL A 35 -9.10 -13.67 8.59
N PHE A 36 -9.18 -12.91 9.67
CA PHE A 36 -9.47 -13.42 11.00
C PHE A 36 -10.95 -13.22 11.33
N PRO A 37 -11.72 -14.30 11.56
CA PRO A 37 -13.09 -14.17 12.02
C PRO A 37 -13.12 -13.64 13.46
N MET A 38 -13.91 -12.60 13.68
CA MET A 38 -14.20 -12.00 14.97
C MET A 38 -15.70 -12.00 15.21
N GLU A 39 -16.12 -11.81 16.45
CA GLU A 39 -17.55 -11.74 16.80
C GLU A 39 -18.27 -10.63 16.02
N GLN A 40 -17.60 -9.49 15.81
CA GLN A 40 -18.15 -8.30 15.15
C GLN A 40 -18.01 -8.33 13.62
N GLY A 41 -17.23 -9.27 13.05
CA GLY A 41 -17.00 -9.32 11.60
C GLY A 41 -15.64 -9.92 11.22
N GLN A 42 -15.11 -9.54 10.07
CA GLN A 42 -13.91 -10.10 9.49
C GLN A 42 -12.75 -9.09 9.53
N LEU A 43 -11.69 -9.42 10.25
CA LEU A 43 -10.49 -8.59 10.36
C LEU A 43 -9.44 -9.03 9.34
N GLY A 44 -8.99 -8.12 8.49
CA GLY A 44 -7.81 -8.31 7.65
C GLY A 44 -6.57 -7.72 8.31
N SER A 45 -5.40 -8.31 8.08
CA SER A 45 -4.15 -7.76 8.58
C SER A 45 -3.04 -7.86 7.53
N VAL A 46 -2.23 -6.82 7.47
CA VAL A 46 -0.96 -6.78 6.75
C VAL A 46 0.15 -6.37 7.69
N ILE A 47 1.37 -6.76 7.38
CA ILE A 47 2.53 -6.52 8.23
C ILE A 47 3.46 -5.51 7.58
N SER A 48 3.83 -4.48 8.36
CA SER A 48 4.88 -3.53 8.00
C SER A 48 4.65 -2.88 6.63
N PHE A 49 5.67 -2.88 5.79
CA PHE A 49 5.66 -2.24 4.48
C PHE A 49 4.62 -2.79 3.50
N GLU A 50 4.02 -3.96 3.78
CA GLU A 50 2.90 -4.50 2.97
C GLU A 50 1.70 -3.54 2.96
N GLY A 51 1.50 -2.77 4.04
CA GLY A 51 0.46 -1.73 4.14
C GLY A 51 0.59 -0.61 3.13
N ALA A 52 1.80 -0.37 2.60
CA ALA A 52 2.05 0.60 1.55
C ALA A 52 1.68 0.08 0.14
N PHE A 53 1.54 -1.25 -0.04
CA PHE A 53 1.27 -1.84 -1.34
C PHE A 53 -0.22 -2.11 -1.57
N PRO A 54 -0.85 -1.41 -2.53
CA PRO A 54 -2.26 -1.57 -2.85
C PRO A 54 -2.66 -3.03 -3.17
N ARG A 55 -1.74 -3.81 -3.76
CA ARG A 55 -1.99 -5.22 -4.10
C ARG A 55 -2.24 -6.09 -2.86
N SER A 56 -1.49 -5.87 -1.77
CA SER A 56 -1.62 -6.65 -0.53
C SER A 56 -2.94 -6.33 0.17
N ILE A 57 -3.22 -5.05 0.36
CA ILE A 57 -4.47 -4.54 0.94
C ILE A 57 -5.68 -5.03 0.13
N ARG A 58 -5.62 -4.91 -1.21
CA ARG A 58 -6.68 -5.37 -2.10
C ARG A 58 -6.92 -6.89 -1.99
N ALA A 59 -5.85 -7.70 -1.91
CA ALA A 59 -5.99 -9.14 -1.82
C ALA A 59 -6.76 -9.54 -0.55
N ILE A 60 -6.46 -8.93 0.59
CA ILE A 60 -7.12 -9.19 1.87
C ILE A 60 -8.56 -8.65 1.86
N SER A 61 -8.79 -7.47 1.28
CA SER A 61 -10.13 -6.92 1.11
C SER A 61 -11.02 -7.86 0.26
N ASN A 62 -10.48 -8.39 -0.84
CA ASN A 62 -11.20 -9.35 -1.70
C ASN A 62 -11.40 -10.72 -1.02
N ALA A 63 -10.58 -11.07 -0.03
CA ALA A 63 -10.78 -12.27 0.79
C ALA A 63 -11.90 -12.09 1.85
N GLY A 64 -12.52 -10.91 1.94
CA GLY A 64 -13.69 -10.65 2.76
C GLY A 64 -13.42 -9.88 4.04
N SER A 65 -12.28 -9.22 4.21
CA SER A 65 -12.07 -8.34 5.36
C SER A 65 -13.09 -7.19 5.37
N GLN A 66 -13.45 -6.74 6.55
CA GLN A 66 -14.39 -5.64 6.81
C GLN A 66 -13.72 -4.47 7.54
N LEU A 67 -12.61 -4.76 8.19
CA LEU A 67 -11.69 -3.82 8.83
C LEU A 67 -10.27 -4.27 8.50
N MET A 68 -9.37 -3.33 8.25
CA MET A 68 -7.98 -3.62 7.97
C MET A 68 -7.09 -3.17 9.13
N VAL A 69 -6.09 -3.98 9.47
CA VAL A 69 -5.02 -3.61 10.42
C VAL A 69 -3.69 -3.65 9.69
N VAL A 70 -2.93 -2.58 9.79
CA VAL A 70 -1.51 -2.53 9.44
C VAL A 70 -0.71 -2.56 10.73
N ALA A 71 -0.09 -3.70 11.01
CA ALA A 71 0.80 -3.86 12.16
C ALA A 71 2.25 -3.66 11.70
N THR A 72 2.93 -2.64 12.19
CA THR A 72 4.26 -2.28 11.71
C THR A 72 5.25 -2.04 12.84
N ASN A 73 6.53 -2.27 12.55
CA ASN A 73 7.63 -1.86 13.41
C ASN A 73 8.49 -0.87 12.63
N GLU A 74 8.56 0.36 13.12
CA GLU A 74 9.22 1.47 12.44
C GLU A 74 10.54 1.89 13.11
N SER A 75 11.05 1.07 14.03
CA SER A 75 12.25 1.38 14.81
C SER A 75 13.51 1.62 13.98
N SER A 76 13.59 1.04 12.78
CA SER A 76 14.73 1.21 11.87
C SER A 76 14.73 2.53 11.10
N TYR A 77 13.61 3.27 11.13
CA TYR A 77 13.49 4.51 10.34
C TYR A 77 13.98 5.75 11.07
N GLY A 78 14.26 5.64 12.38
CA GLY A 78 14.72 6.77 13.18
C GLY A 78 13.70 7.91 13.24
N ASP A 79 14.19 9.09 13.54
CA ASP A 79 13.40 10.33 13.50
C ASP A 79 13.36 10.87 12.08
N SER A 80 12.62 10.17 11.22
CA SER A 80 12.45 10.51 9.81
C SER A 80 10.96 10.64 9.46
N PRO A 81 10.62 11.28 8.34
CA PRO A 81 9.23 11.41 7.90
C PRO A 81 8.60 10.10 7.39
N THR A 82 9.27 8.97 7.55
CA THR A 82 8.81 7.68 7.01
C THR A 82 7.50 7.23 7.64
N SER A 83 7.30 7.48 8.95
CA SER A 83 6.03 7.16 9.63
C SER A 83 4.86 7.91 8.99
N ASP A 84 5.01 9.21 8.75
CA ASP A 84 3.98 10.02 8.08
C ASP A 84 3.75 9.57 6.64
N GLN A 85 4.80 9.14 5.93
CA GLN A 85 4.67 8.59 4.58
C GLN A 85 3.91 7.27 4.56
N LEU A 86 4.17 6.38 5.52
CA LEU A 86 3.44 5.11 5.64
C LEU A 86 1.96 5.35 5.95
N ILE A 87 1.65 6.24 6.87
CA ILE A 87 0.26 6.67 7.15
C ILE A 87 -0.36 7.28 5.89
N GLY A 88 0.39 8.12 5.15
CA GLY A 88 -0.05 8.69 3.88
C GLY A 88 -0.42 7.64 2.83
N MET A 89 0.38 6.58 2.68
CA MET A 89 0.09 5.46 1.78
C MET A 89 -1.09 4.64 2.28
N THR A 90 -1.16 4.38 3.58
CA THR A 90 -2.21 3.58 4.22
C THR A 90 -3.57 4.25 4.09
N ARG A 91 -3.66 5.58 4.25
CA ARG A 91 -4.92 6.33 4.07
C ARG A 91 -5.46 6.26 2.64
N VAL A 92 -4.58 6.31 1.64
CA VAL A 92 -4.98 6.13 0.24
C VAL A 92 -5.52 4.71 0.03
N ASN A 93 -4.88 3.72 0.62
CA ASN A 93 -5.34 2.33 0.55
C ASN A 93 -6.69 2.12 1.26
N ALA A 94 -6.92 2.73 2.44
CA ALA A 94 -8.21 2.68 3.14
C ALA A 94 -9.34 3.21 2.24
N ALA A 95 -9.14 4.37 1.61
CA ALA A 95 -10.09 4.97 0.68
C ALA A 95 -10.28 4.09 -0.57
N ALA A 96 -9.20 3.50 -1.10
CA ALA A 96 -9.26 2.66 -2.29
C ALA A 96 -10.10 1.39 -2.07
N ILE A 97 -10.03 0.77 -0.88
CA ILE A 97 -10.82 -0.42 -0.55
C ILE A 97 -12.16 -0.10 0.11
N GLY A 98 -12.41 1.16 0.53
CA GLY A 98 -13.64 1.59 1.19
C GLY A 98 -13.83 0.99 2.58
N GLN A 99 -12.76 0.70 3.31
CA GLN A 99 -12.78 0.12 4.65
C GLN A 99 -12.03 1.02 5.64
N ASP A 100 -12.51 1.04 6.89
CA ASP A 100 -11.74 1.64 7.97
C ASP A 100 -10.46 0.83 8.21
N LEU A 101 -9.42 1.51 8.69
CA LEU A 101 -8.11 0.91 8.86
C LEU A 101 -7.50 1.37 10.18
N VAL A 102 -6.87 0.44 10.89
CA VAL A 102 -6.06 0.71 12.06
C VAL A 102 -4.60 0.61 11.67
N HIS A 103 -3.85 1.68 11.81
CA HIS A 103 -2.40 1.69 11.68
C HIS A 103 -1.81 1.61 13.09
N ALA A 104 -1.21 0.47 13.41
CA ALA A 104 -0.63 0.19 14.73
C ALA A 104 0.88 -0.01 14.60
N ALA A 105 1.65 0.94 15.13
CA ALA A 105 3.10 0.97 14.98
C ALA A 105 3.82 0.80 16.32
N ILE A 106 4.87 -0.02 16.33
CA ILE A 106 5.88 -0.01 17.39
C ILE A 106 6.88 1.09 17.02
N THR A 107 7.12 2.04 17.94
CA THR A 107 8.00 3.21 17.79
C THR A 107 7.55 4.26 16.78
N GLY A 108 6.73 3.90 15.80
CA GLY A 108 6.11 4.81 14.85
C GLY A 108 4.82 5.44 15.39
N LYS A 109 4.13 6.17 14.53
CA LYS A 109 2.82 6.74 14.84
C LYS A 109 1.71 5.74 14.61
N SER A 110 0.81 5.58 15.59
CA SER A 110 -0.41 4.79 15.46
C SER A 110 -1.60 5.70 15.26
N THR A 111 -2.59 5.27 14.48
CA THR A 111 -3.81 6.06 14.23
C THR A 111 -4.95 5.19 13.71
N PHE A 112 -6.17 5.73 13.76
CA PHE A 112 -7.34 5.21 13.07
C PHE A 112 -7.57 5.98 11.77
N ILE A 113 -7.88 5.27 10.70
CA ILE A 113 -8.08 5.85 9.37
C ILE A 113 -9.46 5.42 8.88
N THR A 114 -10.30 6.38 8.51
CA THR A 114 -11.64 6.08 8.00
C THR A 114 -11.59 5.55 6.56
N ALA A 115 -12.66 4.90 6.13
CA ALA A 115 -12.85 4.46 4.74
C ALA A 115 -12.82 5.61 3.71
N ALA A 116 -12.89 6.87 4.15
CA ALA A 116 -12.71 8.04 3.29
C ALA A 116 -11.25 8.53 3.23
N GLY A 117 -10.34 7.86 3.96
CA GLY A 117 -8.94 8.24 4.05
C GLY A 117 -8.66 9.40 5.01
N SER A 118 -9.61 9.72 5.90
CA SER A 118 -9.37 10.70 6.96
C SER A 118 -8.59 10.05 8.09
N VAL A 119 -7.51 10.69 8.50
CA VAL A 119 -6.65 10.28 9.63
C VAL A 119 -7.19 10.88 10.91
N GLY A 120 -7.30 10.08 11.95
CA GLY A 120 -7.70 10.48 13.29
C GLY A 120 -6.54 11.02 14.12
N GLU A 121 -6.69 10.94 15.44
CA GLU A 121 -5.61 11.25 16.38
C GLU A 121 -4.44 10.30 16.16
N GLU A 122 -3.21 10.81 16.31
CA GLU A 122 -1.97 10.07 16.14
C GLU A 122 -1.18 10.01 17.45
N THR A 123 -0.49 8.89 17.68
CA THR A 123 0.54 8.85 18.74
C THR A 123 1.80 9.57 18.27
N GLU A 124 2.62 10.01 19.23
CA GLU A 124 3.93 10.57 18.96
C GLU A 124 4.97 9.46 18.68
N LEU A 125 6.03 9.80 17.91
CA LEU A 125 7.16 8.91 17.68
C LEU A 125 7.86 8.55 18.99
N TYR A 126 8.25 7.29 19.14
CA TYR A 126 9.01 6.76 20.28
C TYR A 126 8.35 6.99 21.64
N THR A 127 7.05 7.27 21.65
CA THR A 127 6.29 7.52 22.88
C THR A 127 5.30 6.40 23.11
N GLU A 128 5.26 5.86 24.32
CA GLU A 128 4.23 4.91 24.72
C GLU A 128 2.87 5.63 24.78
N GLY A 129 1.89 5.08 24.09
CA GLY A 129 0.55 5.67 24.03
C GLY A 129 -0.52 4.65 23.69
N VAL A 130 -1.74 4.94 24.09
CA VAL A 130 -2.93 4.17 23.76
C VAL A 130 -3.98 5.10 23.18
N LEU A 131 -4.43 4.80 21.99
CA LEU A 131 -5.56 5.49 21.36
C LEU A 131 -6.82 4.66 21.47
N TYR A 132 -7.94 5.34 21.71
CA TYR A 132 -9.27 4.75 21.69
C TYR A 132 -10.07 5.36 20.55
N GLY A 133 -10.77 4.54 19.80
CA GLY A 133 -11.59 5.01 18.68
C GLY A 133 -12.57 3.96 18.22
N ASP A 134 -13.64 4.42 17.60
CA ASP A 134 -14.64 3.57 16.98
C ASP A 134 -14.27 3.33 15.52
N VAL A 135 -14.32 2.07 15.11
CA VAL A 135 -14.09 1.64 13.72
C VAL A 135 -15.31 0.87 13.22
N ALA A 136 -15.62 1.04 11.96
CA ALA A 136 -16.75 0.34 11.36
C ALA A 136 -16.30 -0.94 10.65
N MET A 137 -16.94 -2.05 10.99
CA MET A 137 -16.87 -3.29 10.20
C MET A 137 -17.69 -3.10 8.92
N ARG A 138 -17.04 -2.66 7.86
CA ARG A 138 -17.73 -2.30 6.61
C ARG A 138 -17.85 -3.51 5.69
N SER A 139 -19.08 -3.91 5.42
CA SER A 139 -19.41 -4.85 4.35
C SER A 139 -19.67 -4.11 3.03
N ALA A 140 -18.86 -3.09 2.74
CA ALA A 140 -18.97 -2.38 1.47
C ALA A 140 -18.68 -3.38 0.35
N GLY A 141 -19.52 -3.38 -0.67
CA GLY A 141 -19.25 -4.14 -1.89
C GLY A 141 -17.93 -3.69 -2.54
N PRO A 142 -17.42 -4.44 -3.50
CA PRO A 142 -16.12 -4.16 -4.10
C PRO A 142 -16.11 -2.76 -4.72
N THR A 143 -15.09 -1.98 -4.36
CA THR A 143 -14.84 -0.68 -5.00
C THR A 143 -14.36 -0.88 -6.45
N VAL A 144 -14.35 0.21 -7.24
CA VAL A 144 -13.79 0.15 -8.59
C VAL A 144 -12.34 -0.35 -8.55
N PHE A 145 -11.55 0.09 -7.58
CA PHE A 145 -10.17 -0.34 -7.42
C PHE A 145 -10.06 -1.83 -7.08
N THR A 146 -10.86 -2.35 -6.17
CA THR A 146 -10.81 -3.77 -5.80
C THR A 146 -11.21 -4.67 -6.95
N ARG A 147 -12.12 -4.23 -7.82
CA ARG A 147 -12.63 -4.98 -8.97
C ARG A 147 -11.75 -4.83 -10.20
N PHE A 148 -11.29 -3.61 -10.49
CA PHE A 148 -10.54 -3.24 -11.69
C PHE A 148 -9.29 -2.43 -11.32
N PRO A 149 -8.25 -3.04 -10.71
CA PRO A 149 -7.10 -2.30 -10.17
C PRO A 149 -6.31 -1.54 -11.23
N ASN A 150 -6.33 -1.99 -12.46
CA ASN A 150 -5.57 -1.42 -13.57
C ASN A 150 -6.41 -0.51 -14.49
N TRP A 151 -7.62 -0.10 -14.07
CA TRP A 151 -8.52 0.66 -14.93
C TRP A 151 -7.91 1.97 -15.42
N VAL A 152 -7.15 2.69 -14.58
CA VAL A 152 -6.47 3.93 -14.97
C VAL A 152 -5.44 3.67 -16.06
N THR A 153 -4.62 2.62 -15.88
CA THR A 153 -3.62 2.21 -16.88
C THR A 153 -4.27 1.83 -18.21
N LEU A 154 -5.38 1.08 -18.14
CA LEU A 154 -6.12 0.69 -19.33
C LEU A 154 -6.68 1.91 -20.07
N VAL A 155 -7.29 2.84 -19.35
CA VAL A 155 -7.81 4.09 -19.93
C VAL A 155 -6.69 4.93 -20.53
N ALA A 156 -5.54 5.04 -19.86
CA ALA A 156 -4.37 5.74 -20.38
C ALA A 156 -3.83 5.12 -21.67
N ILE A 157 -3.72 3.79 -21.72
CA ILE A 157 -3.30 3.06 -22.92
C ILE A 157 -4.29 3.28 -24.07
N LEU A 158 -5.59 3.14 -23.80
CA LEU A 158 -6.64 3.38 -24.81
C LEU A 158 -6.62 4.83 -25.32
N GLY A 159 -6.43 5.79 -24.42
CA GLY A 159 -6.29 7.20 -24.79
C GLY A 159 -5.06 7.45 -25.66
N LEU A 160 -3.92 6.85 -25.32
CA LEU A 160 -2.70 6.95 -26.14
C LEU A 160 -2.89 6.34 -27.52
N VAL A 161 -3.44 5.12 -27.59
CA VAL A 161 -3.75 4.45 -28.85
C VAL A 161 -4.74 5.28 -29.67
N GLY A 162 -5.80 5.79 -29.05
CA GLY A 162 -6.74 6.69 -29.73
C GLY A 162 -6.09 7.95 -30.29
N ALA A 163 -5.15 8.55 -29.56
CA ALA A 163 -4.41 9.72 -30.00
C ALA A 163 -3.48 9.41 -31.19
N LEU A 164 -2.87 8.23 -31.23
CA LEU A 164 -2.03 7.79 -32.34
C LEU A 164 -2.81 7.63 -33.66
N PHE A 165 -4.07 7.20 -33.57
CA PHE A 165 -4.94 6.98 -34.73
C PHE A 165 -5.89 8.15 -35.01
N TRP A 166 -5.81 9.25 -34.24
CA TRP A 166 -6.66 10.43 -34.44
C TRP A 166 -6.26 11.15 -35.72
N PRO A 167 -7.16 11.30 -36.72
CA PRO A 167 -6.80 11.90 -38.05
C PRO A 167 -6.71 13.41 -38.02
N GLY A 168 -6.51 14.07 -36.90
CA GLY A 168 -6.37 15.51 -36.77
C GLY A 168 -5.01 16.01 -37.33
N GLU A 169 -5.03 17.14 -38.03
CA GLU A 169 -3.83 17.87 -38.43
C GLU A 169 -3.05 18.30 -37.18
N GLY A 170 -2.05 17.53 -36.80
CA GLY A 170 -1.23 17.83 -35.61
C GLY A 170 -0.91 16.69 -34.67
N GLY A 171 -1.22 15.47 -34.99
CA GLY A 171 -0.96 14.26 -34.18
C GLY A 171 0.20 14.37 -33.16
N LEU A 172 1.22 13.62 -33.23
CA LEU A 172 2.38 13.61 -32.33
C LEU A 172 3.15 14.96 -32.27
N GLU A 173 3.08 15.80 -33.27
CA GLU A 173 3.77 17.12 -33.27
C GLU A 173 3.14 18.11 -32.28
N ALA A 174 1.87 18.02 -31.98
CA ALA A 174 1.20 18.88 -31.00
C ALA A 174 1.56 18.47 -29.56
N ILE A 175 1.90 17.20 -29.32
CA ILE A 175 2.26 16.66 -28.01
C ILE A 175 3.73 16.89 -27.68
N VAL A 176 4.62 16.89 -28.70
CA VAL A 176 6.08 16.97 -28.51
C VAL A 176 6.62 18.40 -28.59
N GLY A 177 5.78 19.42 -28.83
CA GLY A 177 6.18 20.84 -28.83
C GLY A 177 7.31 21.14 -29.81
N ARG A 178 7.07 21.91 -30.83
CA ARG A 178 8.11 22.41 -31.74
C ARG A 178 9.16 23.21 -30.96
N HIS A 179 10.29 22.61 -30.65
CA HIS A 179 11.52 23.40 -30.47
C HIS A 179 11.95 23.86 -31.84
N ARG A 180 11.62 25.10 -32.21
CA ARG A 180 12.36 25.84 -33.25
C ARG A 180 13.54 26.49 -32.54
N PRO A 181 14.78 26.24 -32.95
CA PRO A 181 15.90 27.13 -32.63
C PRO A 181 15.75 28.38 -33.46
N GLU A 182 15.82 29.54 -32.79
CA GLU A 182 16.15 30.81 -33.43
C GLU A 182 17.66 30.90 -33.71
#